data_ef407a5f7f7df1440739c7085f256694
#
_entry.id   ef407a5f7f7df1440739c7085f256694
#
_cell.length_a   1.000
_cell.length_b   1.000
_cell.length_c   1.000
_cell.angle_alpha   90.00
_cell.angle_beta   90.00
_cell.angle_gamma   90.00
#
_symmetry.space_group_name_H-M   'P 1'
#
loop_
_entity.id
_entity.type
_entity.pdbx_description
1 polymer ?
#
loop_
_entity_poly.entity_id
_entity_poly.type
_entity_poly.pdbx_seq_one_letter_code
_entity_poly.pdbx_strand_id
1 'polypeptide(L)' 'MSRENELKELASDLSRAVETARRVGLPATVYLLSMALVEVREAAADAEGPDNGAT' A
#
# COMPACT_ATOMS: atom_id res chain seq x y z
N MET A 1 -2.94 14.30 -11.97
CA MET A 1 -2.55 13.18 -11.30
C MET A 1 -3.55 12.12 -11.42
N SER A 2 -3.17 10.88 -11.57
CA SER A 2 -4.11 9.81 -11.70
C SER A 2 -4.29 9.12 -10.36
N ARG A 3 -5.43 8.47 -10.22
CA ARG A 3 -5.69 7.69 -9.03
C ARG A 3 -4.66 6.58 -8.88
N GLU A 4 -4.28 5.98 -10.00
CA GLU A 4 -3.29 4.92 -9.96
C GLU A 4 -1.96 5.42 -9.40
N ASN A 5 -1.51 6.59 -9.85
CA ASN A 5 -0.27 7.13 -9.33
C ASN A 5 -0.38 7.48 -7.87
N GLU A 6 -1.51 8.01 -7.46
CA GLU A 6 -1.69 8.34 -6.05
C GLU A 6 -1.71 7.11 -5.18
N LEU A 7 -2.29 6.01 -5.67
CA LEU A 7 -2.28 4.78 -4.92
C LEU A 7 -0.87 4.22 -4.77
N LYS A 8 -0.07 4.35 -5.81
CA LYS A 8 1.31 3.89 -5.73
C LYS A 8 2.12 4.72 -4.75
N GLU A 9 1.88 6.03 -4.72
CA GLU A 9 2.56 6.87 -3.76
C GLU A 9 2.13 6.54 -2.35
N LEU A 10 0.85 6.29 -2.15
CA LEU A 10 0.36 5.93 -0.83
C LEU A 10 1.00 4.62 -0.37
N ALA A 11 1.12 3.65 -1.27
CA ALA A 11 1.76 2.39 -0.90
C ALA A 11 3.21 2.61 -0.48
N SER A 12 3.91 3.48 -1.19
CA SER A 12 5.28 3.79 -0.85
C SER A 12 5.37 4.47 0.51
N ASP A 13 4.47 5.40 0.78
CA ASP A 13 4.44 6.08 2.08
C ASP A 13 4.15 5.10 3.21
N LEU A 14 3.21 4.19 2.98
CA LEU A 14 2.88 3.20 4.00
C LEU A 14 4.05 2.26 4.27
N SER A 15 4.78 1.90 3.22
CA SER A 15 5.95 1.04 3.41
C SER A 15 6.98 1.72 4.30
N ARG A 16 7.21 3.00 4.09
CA ARG A 16 8.15 3.73 4.94
C ARG A 16 7.63 3.84 6.36
N ALA A 17 6.33 4.03 6.50
CA ALA A 17 5.74 4.13 7.83
C ALA A 17 5.89 2.82 8.59
N VAL A 18 5.74 1.69 7.89
CA VAL A 18 5.92 0.39 8.52
C VAL A 18 7.34 0.26 9.06
N GLU A 19 8.32 0.67 8.27
CA GLU A 19 9.70 0.57 8.71
C GLU A 19 9.99 1.45 9.90
N THR A 20 9.46 2.65 9.89
CA THR A 20 9.64 3.54 11.03
C THR A 20 8.98 2.96 12.28
N ALA A 21 7.78 2.40 12.11
CA ALA A 21 7.09 1.82 13.25
C ALA A 21 7.87 0.65 13.84
N ARG A 22 8.53 -0.14 12.99
CA ARG A 22 9.37 -1.20 13.50
C ARG A 22 10.54 -0.66 14.30
N ARG A 23 11.17 0.38 13.78
CA ARG A 23 12.35 0.93 14.45
C ARG A 23 12.02 1.51 15.82
N VAL A 24 10.85 2.11 15.95
CA VAL A 24 10.49 2.68 17.23
C VAL A 24 9.73 1.70 18.14
N GLY A 25 9.54 0.49 17.66
CA GLY A 25 9.00 -0.56 18.51
C GLY A 25 7.51 -0.51 18.75
N LEU A 26 6.74 -0.32 17.70
CA LEU A 26 5.28 -0.26 17.80
C LEU A 26 4.67 -1.42 17.03
N PRO A 27 4.65 -2.62 17.61
CA PRO A 27 4.20 -3.79 16.86
C PRO A 27 2.75 -3.72 16.41
N ALA A 28 1.86 -3.18 17.19
CA ALA A 28 0.48 -3.06 16.76
C ALA A 28 0.35 -2.11 15.57
N THR A 29 1.12 -1.03 15.60
CA THR A 29 1.12 -0.09 14.49
C THR A 29 1.67 -0.76 13.24
N VAL A 30 2.72 -1.56 13.36
CA VAL A 30 3.26 -2.30 12.23
C VAL A 30 2.17 -3.17 11.63
N TYR A 31 1.44 -3.88 12.47
CA TYR A 31 0.40 -4.78 11.99
C TYR A 31 -0.69 -4.00 11.24
N LEU A 32 -1.16 -2.91 11.83
CA LEU A 32 -2.24 -2.15 11.22
C LEU A 32 -1.80 -1.50 9.92
N LEU A 33 -0.58 -0.96 9.89
CA LEU A 33 -0.07 -0.36 8.67
C LEU A 33 0.14 -1.41 7.59
N SER A 34 0.57 -2.61 7.96
CA SER A 34 0.74 -3.68 6.99
C SER A 34 -0.58 -4.08 6.37
N MET A 35 -1.63 -4.13 7.18
CA MET A 35 -2.95 -4.43 6.64
C MET A 35 -3.40 -3.35 5.68
N ALA A 36 -3.17 -2.09 6.04
CA ALA A 36 -3.54 -0.99 5.16
C ALA A 36 -2.76 -1.06 3.85
N LEU A 37 -1.49 -1.43 3.93
CA LEU A 37 -0.66 -1.52 2.74
C LEU A 37 -1.18 -2.59 1.78
N VAL A 38 -1.62 -3.72 2.32
CA VAL A 38 -2.19 -4.77 1.50
C VAL A 38 -3.42 -4.24 0.73
N GLU A 39 -4.28 -3.52 1.43
CA GLU A 39 -5.47 -2.99 0.77
C GLU A 39 -5.11 -2.00 -0.33
N VAL A 40 -4.15 -1.13 -0.06
CA VAL A 40 -3.75 -0.13 -1.04
C VAL A 40 -3.13 -0.81 -2.27
N ARG A 41 -2.34 -1.85 -2.06
CA ARG A 41 -1.74 -2.56 -3.18
C ARG A 41 -2.77 -3.26 -4.02
N GLU A 42 -3.79 -3.81 -3.39
CA GLU A 42 -4.86 -4.44 -4.14
C GLU A 42 -5.64 -3.41 -4.94
N ALA A 43 -5.89 -2.24 -4.37
CA ALA A 43 -6.57 -1.19 -5.10
C ALA A 43 -5.73 -0.71 -6.28
N ALA A 44 -4.42 -0.63 -6.10
CA ALA A 44 -3.55 -0.20 -7.19
C ALA A 44 -3.53 -1.23 -8.31
N ALA A 45 -3.54 -2.51 -7.95
CA ALA A 45 -3.56 -3.54 -8.96
C ALA A 45 -4.86 -3.50 -9.77
N ASP A 46 -5.97 -3.28 -9.08
CA ASP A 46 -7.24 -3.15 -9.77
C ASP A 46 -7.26 -1.96 -10.70
N ALA A 47 -6.68 -0.85 -10.26
CA ALA A 47 -6.67 0.34 -11.08
C ALA A 47 -5.82 0.14 -12.32
N GLU A 48 -4.77 -0.70 -12.19
CA GLU A 48 -3.90 -0.85 -13.27
C GLU A 48 -4.37 -1.82 -14.26
N GLY A 49 -4.92 -2.86 -13.87
CA GLY A 49 -5.05 -3.79 -14.72
C GLY A 49 -6.09 -4.53 -15.09
N PRO A 50 -6.95 -4.04 -15.27
CA PRO A 50 -8.02 -4.72 -15.49
C PRO A 50 -7.86 -5.54 -16.61
N ASP A 51 -7.86 -5.31 -17.37
CA ASP A 51 -7.92 -5.97 -18.37
C ASP A 51 -7.05 -6.86 -18.49
N ASN A 52 -6.31 -6.79 -18.06
CA ASN A 52 -5.42 -7.60 -18.13
C ASN A 52 -5.89 -8.78 -17.86
N GLY A 53 -6.46 -8.75 -17.25
CA GLY A 53 -6.74 -9.91 -16.89
C GLY A 53 -7.41 -10.46 -17.91
N ALA A 54 -7.90 -9.92 -18.30
CA ALA A 54 -8.54 -10.41 -19.13
C ALA A 54 -7.92 -11.16 -19.93
N THR A 55 -7.43 -11.21 -19.75
CA THR A 55 -6.93 -11.79 -20.47
C THR A 55 -7.01 -12.55 -20.65
#